data_1f1130195160cd817d97d29e855f3171
#
_entry.id   1f1130195160cd817d97d29e855f3171
#
_cell.length_a   1.000
_cell.length_b   1.000
_cell.length_c   1.000
_cell.angle_alpha   90.00
_cell.angle_beta   90.00
_cell.angle_gamma   90.00
#
_symmetry.space_group_name_H-M   'P 1'
#
loop_
_entity.id
_entity.type
_entity.pdbx_description
1 polymer ?
#
loop_
_entity_poly.entity_id
_entity_poly.type
_entity_poly.pdbx_seq_one_letter_code
_entity_poly.pdbx_strand_id
1 'polypeptide(L)'
;MPPLITREEASRLGELEDHAQIEALIERAWHARVERFGDSTDMCSLVNAKSGGCAEDCGFCAQSRFAEAETPLHAMMEPEQILEHARAAETAGAHRFCMVTQGQGLSKRDFQKYLQGVRLVSEHTNLKRCASIGHMSVSRAQELKDAGVQRVHHNVETAESYYDEVTSTVRYAGRLRTIDAVREAGLETCVGGILNLGESREQRVEMAFELAAINPTSVPINMLNPRPGTKFGDREYMDPWEAVKWIAIFRLILPEALFRLCGGRVENLGELQQAAVRAGINGVMMGNFLTTLGNDPQTDREMFEELGLNVARQPDNASNPRPDNRSGWLAGETPDVVEQLLGNAPQDAAPEAAQEKLTIRLWDPSTQLRFRAKRLVPPRPDGAPNRSRDRVSAGGGTGDGAKSPPSTVASG
;
A
#
# COMPACT_ATOMS: atom_id res chain seq x y z
N MET A 1 -10.17 14.72 -13.97
CA MET A 1 -9.31 15.87 -14.36
C MET A 1 -8.04 15.35 -15.02
N PRO A 2 -7.42 16.15 -15.89
CA PRO A 2 -6.09 15.89 -16.42
C PRO A 2 -5.02 15.93 -15.30
N PRO A 3 -3.79 15.40 -15.53
CA PRO A 3 -2.65 15.67 -14.65
C PRO A 3 -2.46 17.17 -14.43
N LEU A 4 -2.06 17.52 -13.21
CA LEU A 4 -1.76 18.92 -12.85
C LEU A 4 -0.33 19.32 -13.22
N ILE A 5 0.48 18.37 -13.70
CA ILE A 5 1.88 18.54 -14.13
C ILE A 5 2.16 17.75 -15.41
N THR A 6 3.10 18.23 -16.24
CA THR A 6 3.58 17.53 -17.43
C THR A 6 4.60 16.44 -17.10
N ARG A 7 4.96 15.60 -18.10
CA ARG A 7 6.05 14.61 -17.94
C ARG A 7 7.39 15.28 -17.63
N GLU A 8 7.70 16.37 -18.32
CA GLU A 8 8.92 17.15 -18.14
C GLU A 8 8.98 17.79 -16.75
N GLU A 9 7.87 18.29 -16.25
CA GLU A 9 7.78 18.81 -14.89
C GLU A 9 7.95 17.69 -13.86
N ALA A 10 7.29 16.55 -14.05
CA ALA A 10 7.42 15.39 -13.17
C ALA A 10 8.88 14.88 -13.11
N SER A 11 9.59 14.83 -14.26
CA SER A 11 11.01 14.46 -14.31
C SER A 11 11.86 15.45 -13.51
N ARG A 12 11.67 16.77 -13.69
CA ARG A 12 12.39 17.81 -12.93
C ARG A 12 12.11 17.72 -11.43
N LEU A 13 10.84 17.51 -11.02
CA LEU A 13 10.48 17.32 -9.62
C LEU A 13 11.08 16.05 -9.03
N GLY A 14 11.27 15.02 -9.85
CA GLY A 14 11.97 13.79 -9.49
C GLY A 14 13.43 13.99 -9.08
N GLU A 15 14.08 15.06 -9.60
CA GLU A 15 15.48 15.40 -9.30
C GLU A 15 15.67 16.20 -8.01
N LEU A 16 14.59 16.62 -7.32
CA LEU A 16 14.69 17.37 -6.08
C LEU A 16 15.38 16.55 -4.98
N GLU A 17 16.37 17.16 -4.32
CA GLU A 17 17.09 16.61 -3.17
C GLU A 17 17.00 17.51 -1.93
N ASP A 18 16.71 18.80 -2.13
CA ASP A 18 16.55 19.75 -1.06
C ASP A 18 15.21 19.55 -0.33
N HIS A 19 15.27 19.32 0.98
CA HIS A 19 14.10 19.02 1.80
C HIS A 19 13.07 20.16 1.82
N ALA A 20 13.51 21.43 1.75
CA ALA A 20 12.58 22.56 1.73
C ALA A 20 11.79 22.61 0.41
N GLN A 21 12.42 22.25 -0.70
CA GLN A 21 11.74 22.13 -1.99
C GLN A 21 10.77 20.94 -2.02
N ILE A 22 11.16 19.81 -1.38
CA ILE A 22 10.27 18.65 -1.23
C ILE A 22 9.07 19.00 -0.33
N GLU A 23 9.25 19.75 0.75
CA GLU A 23 8.14 20.23 1.59
C GLU A 23 7.17 21.14 0.80
N ALA A 24 7.67 22.03 -0.04
CA ALA A 24 6.82 22.84 -0.91
C ALA A 24 6.02 21.98 -1.92
N LEU A 25 6.63 20.92 -2.44
CA LEU A 25 5.95 19.95 -3.30
C LEU A 25 4.86 19.17 -2.54
N ILE A 26 5.14 18.75 -1.30
CA ILE A 26 4.17 18.09 -0.41
C ILE A 26 2.96 19.01 -0.19
N GLU A 27 3.18 20.28 0.09
CA GLU A 27 2.10 21.24 0.31
C GLU A 27 1.22 21.41 -0.94
N ARG A 28 1.83 21.47 -2.13
CA ARG A 28 1.07 21.50 -3.39
C ARG A 28 0.23 20.24 -3.58
N ALA A 29 0.77 19.07 -3.28
CA ALA A 29 0.05 17.81 -3.35
C ALA A 29 -1.07 17.72 -2.30
N TRP A 30 -0.85 18.28 -1.11
CA TRP A 30 -1.86 18.40 -0.07
C TRP A 30 -3.06 19.24 -0.53
N HIS A 31 -2.80 20.40 -1.12
CA HIS A 31 -3.86 21.25 -1.68
C HIS A 31 -4.68 20.51 -2.74
N ALA A 32 -4.04 19.84 -3.69
CA ALA A 32 -4.73 19.04 -4.70
C ALA A 32 -5.59 17.92 -4.08
N ARG A 33 -5.10 17.27 -3.02
CA ARG A 33 -5.84 16.24 -2.29
C ARG A 33 -7.05 16.84 -1.56
N VAL A 34 -6.87 17.94 -0.83
CA VAL A 34 -7.94 18.56 -0.03
C VAL A 34 -9.01 19.19 -0.94
N GLU A 35 -8.63 19.86 -2.01
CA GLU A 35 -9.56 20.40 -2.99
C GLU A 35 -10.49 19.32 -3.57
N ARG A 36 -9.94 18.13 -3.83
CA ARG A 36 -10.69 17.03 -4.46
C ARG A 36 -11.50 16.19 -3.48
N PHE A 37 -11.00 15.93 -2.29
CA PHE A 37 -11.54 14.93 -1.35
C PHE A 37 -11.95 15.53 0.01
N GLY A 38 -11.67 16.80 0.26
CA GLY A 38 -11.94 17.45 1.55
C GLY A 38 -11.20 16.73 2.69
N ASP A 39 -11.88 16.51 3.80
CA ASP A 39 -11.40 15.79 4.98
C ASP A 39 -11.63 14.27 4.92
N SER A 40 -12.21 13.75 3.85
CA SER A 40 -12.58 12.33 3.75
C SER A 40 -11.38 11.39 3.63
N THR A 41 -11.57 10.13 4.06
CA THR A 41 -10.53 9.08 4.06
C THR A 41 -11.04 7.77 3.44
N ASP A 42 -10.12 6.91 2.96
CA ASP A 42 -10.46 5.59 2.38
C ASP A 42 -9.63 4.49 3.07
N MET A 43 -10.03 4.13 4.28
CA MET A 43 -9.38 3.10 5.10
C MET A 43 -9.70 1.70 4.56
N CYS A 44 -8.68 0.87 4.40
CA CYS A 44 -8.84 -0.48 3.87
C CYS A 44 -8.14 -1.50 4.76
N SER A 45 -8.69 -2.70 4.83
CA SER A 45 -8.04 -3.86 5.43
C SER A 45 -8.09 -5.03 4.47
N LEU A 46 -7.28 -6.07 4.71
CA LEU A 46 -7.24 -7.24 3.85
C LEU A 46 -7.17 -8.55 4.63
N VAL A 47 -7.49 -9.63 3.94
CA VAL A 47 -7.17 -10.99 4.35
C VAL A 47 -6.44 -11.71 3.23
N ASN A 48 -5.38 -12.45 3.57
CA ASN A 48 -4.72 -13.37 2.64
C ASN A 48 -5.49 -14.70 2.66
N ALA A 49 -6.54 -14.80 1.84
CA ALA A 49 -7.46 -15.93 1.87
C ALA A 49 -6.89 -17.24 1.28
N LYS A 50 -5.77 -17.15 0.56
CA LYS A 50 -4.97 -18.29 0.09
C LYS A 50 -3.53 -17.85 -0.07
N SER A 51 -2.58 -18.56 0.53
CA SER A 51 -1.19 -18.13 0.62
C SER A 51 -0.18 -19.18 0.17
N GLY A 52 0.91 -18.70 -0.43
CA GLY A 52 2.12 -19.46 -0.76
C GLY A 52 2.02 -20.34 -2.00
N GLY A 53 3.16 -20.76 -2.54
CA GLY A 53 3.26 -21.66 -3.70
C GLY A 53 2.75 -21.08 -5.01
N CYS A 54 2.81 -19.74 -5.19
CA CYS A 54 2.44 -19.05 -6.42
C CYS A 54 3.33 -19.50 -7.59
N ALA A 55 2.74 -19.76 -8.75
CA ALA A 55 3.47 -20.18 -9.94
C ALA A 55 4.17 -19.03 -10.68
N GLU A 56 3.95 -17.78 -10.26
CA GLU A 56 4.60 -16.59 -10.81
C GLU A 56 5.96 -16.33 -10.16
N ASP A 57 6.91 -15.82 -10.95
CA ASP A 57 8.29 -15.51 -10.54
C ASP A 57 8.53 -14.05 -10.16
N CYS A 58 7.48 -13.32 -9.76
CA CYS A 58 7.60 -11.93 -9.36
C CYS A 58 8.71 -11.74 -8.31
N GLY A 59 9.79 -11.00 -8.67
CA GLY A 59 11.03 -10.92 -7.94
C GLY A 59 10.96 -10.30 -6.54
N PHE A 60 9.88 -9.62 -6.21
CA PHE A 60 9.60 -9.04 -4.89
C PHE A 60 8.76 -9.94 -3.97
N CYS A 61 8.16 -11.02 -4.51
CA CYS A 61 7.08 -11.73 -3.85
C CYS A 61 7.54 -12.99 -3.10
N ALA A 62 7.47 -12.95 -1.77
CA ALA A 62 7.78 -14.11 -0.92
C ALA A 62 6.82 -15.31 -1.12
N GLN A 63 5.63 -15.11 -1.71
CA GLN A 63 4.68 -16.18 -1.97
C GLN A 63 5.00 -16.97 -3.26
N SER A 64 5.98 -16.53 -4.06
CA SER A 64 6.43 -17.23 -5.27
C SER A 64 7.06 -18.58 -4.89
N ARG A 65 6.75 -19.63 -5.66
CA ARG A 65 7.43 -20.92 -5.51
C ARG A 65 8.90 -20.89 -5.95
N PHE A 66 9.32 -19.81 -6.61
CA PHE A 66 10.70 -19.58 -7.04
C PHE A 66 11.51 -18.81 -6.00
N ALA A 67 10.85 -18.27 -4.96
CA ALA A 67 11.52 -17.61 -3.85
C ALA A 67 11.89 -18.65 -2.78
N GLU A 68 13.06 -18.48 -2.16
CA GLU A 68 13.50 -19.24 -0.99
C GLU A 68 13.03 -18.60 0.34
N ALA A 69 12.20 -17.55 0.23
CA ALA A 69 11.68 -16.80 1.36
C ALA A 69 10.63 -17.59 2.14
N GLU A 70 10.72 -17.54 3.46
CA GLU A 70 9.67 -18.10 4.32
C GLU A 70 8.37 -17.31 4.18
N THR A 71 7.27 -18.00 3.91
CA THR A 71 5.93 -17.43 3.84
C THR A 71 4.90 -18.43 4.37
N PRO A 72 3.82 -17.96 5.03
CA PRO A 72 2.73 -18.84 5.41
C PRO A 72 2.16 -19.56 4.19
N LEU A 73 1.99 -20.88 4.29
CA LEU A 73 1.38 -21.70 3.27
C LEU A 73 0.05 -22.25 3.76
N HIS A 74 -1.03 -21.86 3.12
CA HIS A 74 -2.36 -22.42 3.43
C HIS A 74 -3.28 -22.43 2.20
N ALA A 75 -4.18 -23.42 2.18
CA ALA A 75 -5.22 -23.55 1.18
C ALA A 75 -6.23 -22.39 1.25
N MET A 76 -7.16 -22.35 0.32
CA MET A 76 -8.28 -21.40 0.35
C MET A 76 -9.05 -21.53 1.68
N MET A 77 -9.17 -20.41 2.39
CA MET A 77 -9.93 -20.30 3.64
C MET A 77 -11.39 -20.70 3.45
N GLU A 78 -12.01 -21.17 4.52
CA GLU A 78 -13.46 -21.36 4.54
C GLU A 78 -14.18 -20.00 4.54
N PRO A 79 -15.39 -19.91 3.94
CA PRO A 79 -16.14 -18.65 3.85
C PRO A 79 -16.36 -17.97 5.21
N GLU A 80 -16.59 -18.75 6.26
CA GLU A 80 -16.81 -18.26 7.63
C GLU A 80 -15.54 -17.61 8.22
N GLN A 81 -14.36 -18.14 7.91
CA GLN A 81 -13.09 -17.54 8.33
C GLN A 81 -12.88 -16.18 7.66
N ILE A 82 -13.23 -16.06 6.37
CA ILE A 82 -13.17 -14.78 5.65
C ILE A 82 -14.09 -13.75 6.32
N LEU A 83 -15.31 -14.17 6.70
CA LEU A 83 -16.27 -13.32 7.41
C LEU A 83 -15.74 -12.88 8.79
N GLU A 84 -15.10 -13.77 9.53
CA GLU A 84 -14.49 -13.43 10.82
C GLU A 84 -13.45 -12.31 10.68
N HIS A 85 -12.54 -12.43 9.69
CA HIS A 85 -11.57 -11.38 9.38
C HIS A 85 -12.24 -10.06 8.94
N ALA A 86 -13.31 -10.14 8.17
CA ALA A 86 -14.06 -8.96 7.75
C ALA A 86 -14.71 -8.23 8.93
N ARG A 87 -15.33 -8.95 9.88
CA ARG A 87 -15.89 -8.37 11.10
C ARG A 87 -14.82 -7.70 11.97
N ALA A 88 -13.65 -8.33 12.10
CA ALA A 88 -12.52 -7.73 12.81
C ALA A 88 -12.05 -6.43 12.13
N ALA A 89 -11.98 -6.41 10.79
CA ALA A 89 -11.64 -5.22 10.02
C ALA A 89 -12.69 -4.11 10.18
N GLU A 90 -14.00 -4.44 10.18
CA GLU A 90 -15.08 -3.49 10.40
C GLU A 90 -14.99 -2.88 11.81
N THR A 91 -14.76 -3.70 12.84
CA THR A 91 -14.57 -3.26 14.23
C THR A 91 -13.36 -2.34 14.36
N ALA A 92 -12.28 -2.59 13.60
CA ALA A 92 -11.10 -1.73 13.57
C ALA A 92 -11.32 -0.40 12.81
N GLY A 93 -12.49 -0.21 12.16
CA GLY A 93 -12.85 1.02 11.47
C GLY A 93 -12.45 1.05 9.99
N ALA A 94 -12.19 -0.10 9.38
CA ALA A 94 -11.99 -0.15 7.93
C ALA A 94 -13.27 0.21 7.18
N HIS A 95 -13.13 0.90 6.04
CA HIS A 95 -14.24 1.18 5.14
C HIS A 95 -14.40 0.10 4.07
N ARG A 96 -13.29 -0.55 3.73
CA ARG A 96 -13.19 -1.55 2.67
C ARG A 96 -12.39 -2.75 3.14
N PHE A 97 -12.82 -3.92 2.73
CA PHE A 97 -12.14 -5.17 3.00
C PHE A 97 -11.74 -5.85 1.68
N CYS A 98 -10.45 -6.14 1.52
CA CYS A 98 -9.89 -6.79 0.35
C CYS A 98 -9.60 -8.26 0.64
N MET A 99 -10.24 -9.16 -0.10
CA MET A 99 -9.97 -10.59 -0.05
C MET A 99 -8.92 -10.90 -1.11
N VAL A 100 -7.73 -11.30 -0.66
CA VAL A 100 -6.56 -11.52 -1.52
C VAL A 100 -6.24 -13.00 -1.59
N THR A 101 -5.87 -13.48 -2.77
CA THR A 101 -5.30 -14.82 -2.95
C THR A 101 -4.04 -14.75 -3.78
N GLN A 102 -3.09 -15.61 -3.48
CA GLN A 102 -1.93 -15.80 -4.34
C GLN A 102 -2.31 -16.51 -5.66
N GLY A 103 -1.45 -16.39 -6.67
CA GLY A 103 -1.52 -17.17 -7.92
C GLY A 103 -2.10 -16.42 -9.11
N GLN A 104 -1.94 -17.04 -10.28
CA GLN A 104 -2.46 -16.53 -11.55
C GLN A 104 -4.00 -16.48 -11.59
N GLY A 105 -4.64 -17.25 -10.71
CA GLY A 105 -6.08 -17.35 -10.59
C GLY A 105 -6.48 -18.55 -9.74
N LEU A 106 -7.72 -18.59 -9.34
CA LEU A 106 -8.29 -19.65 -8.54
C LEU A 106 -8.78 -20.82 -9.40
N SER A 107 -8.64 -22.06 -8.89
CA SER A 107 -9.35 -23.22 -9.42
C SER A 107 -10.87 -22.97 -9.40
N LYS A 108 -11.64 -23.68 -10.20
CA LYS A 108 -13.12 -23.57 -10.19
C LYS A 108 -13.68 -23.79 -8.78
N ARG A 109 -13.17 -24.77 -8.04
CA ARG A 109 -13.59 -25.09 -6.66
C ARG A 109 -13.28 -23.95 -5.70
N ASP A 110 -12.02 -23.45 -5.71
CA ASP A 110 -11.60 -22.37 -4.82
C ASP A 110 -12.34 -21.07 -5.15
N PHE A 111 -12.62 -20.81 -6.43
CA PHE A 111 -13.37 -19.64 -6.85
C PHE A 111 -14.81 -19.66 -6.34
N GLN A 112 -15.50 -20.80 -6.39
CA GLN A 112 -16.85 -20.91 -5.81
C GLN A 112 -16.83 -20.70 -4.29
N LYS A 113 -15.83 -21.25 -3.58
CA LYS A 113 -15.63 -21.01 -2.15
C LYS A 113 -15.37 -19.53 -1.86
N TYR A 114 -14.55 -18.89 -2.67
CA TYR A 114 -14.27 -17.46 -2.59
C TYR A 114 -15.54 -16.62 -2.75
N LEU A 115 -16.37 -16.91 -3.76
CA LEU A 115 -17.65 -16.22 -3.98
C LEU A 115 -18.62 -16.38 -2.80
N GLN A 116 -18.63 -17.54 -2.14
CA GLN A 116 -19.41 -17.75 -0.92
C GLN A 116 -18.91 -16.82 0.20
N GLY A 117 -17.60 -16.70 0.40
CA GLY A 117 -17.01 -15.76 1.36
C GLY A 117 -17.40 -14.31 1.06
N VAL A 118 -17.35 -13.89 -0.22
CA VAL A 118 -17.79 -12.55 -0.65
C VAL A 118 -19.26 -12.29 -0.26
N ARG A 119 -20.15 -13.25 -0.52
CA ARG A 119 -21.58 -13.12 -0.18
C ARG A 119 -21.79 -12.99 1.33
N LEU A 120 -21.12 -13.82 2.15
CA LEU A 120 -21.19 -13.72 3.61
C LEU A 120 -20.72 -12.34 4.10
N VAL A 121 -19.61 -11.82 3.59
CA VAL A 121 -19.13 -10.47 3.93
C VAL A 121 -20.17 -9.41 3.51
N SER A 122 -20.78 -9.56 2.34
CA SER A 122 -21.79 -8.64 1.83
C SER A 122 -23.06 -8.62 2.68
N GLU A 123 -23.48 -9.77 3.20
CA GLU A 123 -24.71 -9.95 3.98
C GLU A 123 -24.56 -9.55 5.44
N HIS A 124 -23.32 -9.67 6.00
CA HIS A 124 -23.08 -9.57 7.44
C HIS A 124 -22.19 -8.41 7.87
N THR A 125 -21.74 -7.54 6.94
CA THR A 125 -20.95 -6.35 7.23
C THR A 125 -21.37 -5.17 6.35
N ASN A 126 -21.04 -3.95 6.77
CA ASN A 126 -21.21 -2.72 5.97
C ASN A 126 -19.96 -2.38 5.12
N LEU A 127 -18.95 -3.24 5.13
CA LEU A 127 -17.71 -3.01 4.41
C LEU A 127 -17.92 -3.01 2.90
N LYS A 128 -17.24 -2.10 2.19
CA LYS A 128 -17.07 -2.21 0.74
C LYS A 128 -16.14 -3.39 0.44
N ARG A 129 -16.49 -4.21 -0.58
CA ARG A 129 -15.75 -5.45 -0.92
C ARG A 129 -14.80 -5.20 -2.06
N CYS A 130 -13.55 -5.65 -1.88
CA CYS A 130 -12.49 -5.65 -2.88
C CYS A 130 -11.97 -7.08 -3.08
N ALA A 131 -11.66 -7.44 -4.32
CA ALA A 131 -11.08 -8.73 -4.68
C ALA A 131 -9.68 -8.54 -5.28
N SER A 132 -8.76 -9.47 -4.99
CA SER A 132 -7.44 -9.57 -5.63
C SER A 132 -7.11 -11.05 -5.82
N ILE A 133 -7.43 -11.62 -6.99
CA ILE A 133 -7.39 -13.07 -7.25
C ILE A 133 -6.63 -13.44 -8.52
N GLY A 134 -5.66 -12.63 -8.94
CA GLY A 134 -4.87 -12.85 -10.15
C GLY A 134 -5.57 -12.42 -11.42
N HIS A 135 -5.23 -13.09 -12.54
CA HIS A 135 -5.82 -12.81 -13.85
C HIS A 135 -7.28 -13.26 -13.94
N MET A 136 -8.07 -12.51 -14.67
CA MET A 136 -9.46 -12.86 -14.86
C MET A 136 -10.00 -12.48 -16.23
N SER A 137 -11.07 -13.18 -16.65
CA SER A 137 -11.89 -12.82 -17.80
C SER A 137 -13.06 -11.94 -17.39
N VAL A 138 -13.73 -11.33 -18.36
CA VAL A 138 -14.96 -10.55 -18.14
C VAL A 138 -16.01 -11.38 -17.41
N SER A 139 -16.21 -12.67 -17.78
CA SER A 139 -17.18 -13.54 -17.11
C SER A 139 -16.85 -13.75 -15.62
N ARG A 140 -15.58 -13.96 -15.26
CA ARG A 140 -15.17 -14.05 -13.85
C ARG A 140 -15.34 -12.74 -13.09
N ALA A 141 -15.04 -11.62 -13.73
CA ALA A 141 -15.28 -10.31 -13.15
C ALA A 141 -16.78 -10.06 -12.91
N GLN A 142 -17.65 -10.52 -13.84
CA GLN A 142 -19.10 -10.45 -13.66
C GLN A 142 -19.57 -11.33 -12.48
N GLU A 143 -19.08 -12.57 -12.35
CA GLU A 143 -19.42 -13.44 -11.20
C GLU A 143 -19.00 -12.81 -9.86
N LEU A 144 -17.85 -12.10 -9.80
CA LEU A 144 -17.43 -11.32 -8.63
C LEU A 144 -18.41 -10.19 -8.32
N LYS A 145 -18.83 -9.45 -9.33
CA LYS A 145 -19.80 -8.37 -9.21
C LYS A 145 -21.14 -8.89 -8.68
N ASP A 146 -21.63 -9.98 -9.24
CA ASP A 146 -22.90 -10.62 -8.86
C ASP A 146 -22.84 -11.17 -7.42
N ALA A 147 -21.65 -11.55 -6.93
CA ALA A 147 -21.41 -11.93 -5.55
C ALA A 147 -21.33 -10.74 -4.58
N GLY A 148 -21.23 -9.50 -5.10
CA GLY A 148 -21.19 -8.28 -4.30
C GLY A 148 -19.83 -7.58 -4.22
N VAL A 149 -18.83 -7.98 -5.01
CA VAL A 149 -17.57 -7.22 -5.17
C VAL A 149 -17.86 -5.89 -5.86
N GLN A 150 -17.24 -4.83 -5.42
CA GLN A 150 -17.37 -3.49 -6.00
C GLN A 150 -16.07 -3.04 -6.68
N ARG A 151 -14.90 -3.49 -6.19
CA ARG A 151 -13.57 -3.11 -6.68
C ARG A 151 -12.69 -4.33 -6.86
N VAL A 152 -11.86 -4.34 -7.90
CA VAL A 152 -10.81 -5.35 -8.09
C VAL A 152 -9.46 -4.68 -8.04
N HIS A 153 -8.57 -5.27 -7.23
CA HIS A 153 -7.16 -4.89 -7.16
C HIS A 153 -6.34 -5.75 -8.12
N HIS A 154 -5.62 -5.10 -9.02
CA HIS A 154 -4.69 -5.76 -9.93
C HIS A 154 -3.62 -4.75 -10.39
N ASN A 155 -2.43 -4.81 -9.80
CA ASN A 155 -1.35 -3.87 -10.06
C ASN A 155 -0.72 -4.05 -11.45
N VAL A 156 -0.12 -2.98 -11.97
CA VAL A 156 0.88 -3.04 -13.06
C VAL A 156 2.27 -3.38 -12.53
N GLU A 157 2.51 -3.21 -11.25
CA GLU A 157 3.70 -3.43 -10.43
C GLU A 157 4.81 -2.39 -10.67
N THR A 158 5.18 -2.09 -11.90
CA THR A 158 6.20 -1.11 -12.31
C THR A 158 5.89 -0.57 -13.70
N ALA A 159 6.74 0.32 -14.26
CA ALA A 159 6.65 0.79 -15.63
C ALA A 159 6.78 -0.37 -16.65
N GLU A 160 6.13 -0.26 -17.80
CA GLU A 160 6.23 -1.26 -18.86
C GLU A 160 7.67 -1.50 -19.28
N SER A 161 8.48 -0.42 -19.41
CA SER A 161 9.89 -0.50 -19.82
C SER A 161 10.80 -1.23 -18.80
N TYR A 162 10.39 -1.37 -17.53
CA TYR A 162 11.14 -2.08 -16.49
C TYR A 162 10.52 -3.43 -16.11
N TYR A 163 9.36 -3.76 -16.67
CA TYR A 163 8.54 -4.87 -16.21
C TYR A 163 9.21 -6.25 -16.34
N ASP A 164 9.96 -6.48 -17.41
CA ASP A 164 10.65 -7.75 -17.66
C ASP A 164 11.78 -8.03 -16.64
N GLU A 165 12.27 -6.99 -15.95
CA GLU A 165 13.21 -7.14 -14.83
C GLU A 165 12.52 -7.64 -13.55
N VAL A 166 11.21 -7.48 -13.46
CA VAL A 166 10.44 -7.84 -12.25
C VAL A 166 9.88 -9.25 -12.33
N THR A 167 9.40 -9.69 -13.50
CA THR A 167 8.81 -11.02 -13.71
C THR A 167 8.93 -11.46 -15.16
N SER A 168 9.13 -12.76 -15.37
CA SER A 168 9.14 -13.37 -16.70
C SER A 168 7.90 -14.21 -17.00
N THR A 169 7.18 -14.65 -15.98
CA THR A 169 6.01 -15.54 -16.12
C THR A 169 4.71 -14.81 -16.44
N VAL A 170 4.65 -13.52 -16.17
CA VAL A 170 3.50 -12.66 -16.49
C VAL A 170 3.96 -11.51 -17.38
N ARG A 171 3.25 -11.25 -18.49
CA ARG A 171 3.52 -10.11 -19.36
C ARG A 171 2.73 -8.88 -18.92
N TYR A 172 3.29 -7.68 -19.05
CA TYR A 172 2.64 -6.40 -18.77
C TYR A 172 1.25 -6.29 -19.44
N ALA A 173 1.17 -6.59 -20.73
CA ALA A 173 -0.09 -6.63 -21.48
C ALA A 173 -1.13 -7.61 -20.90
N GLY A 174 -0.71 -8.67 -20.16
CA GLY A 174 -1.59 -9.58 -19.46
C GLY A 174 -2.28 -8.88 -18.27
N ARG A 175 -1.56 -8.00 -17.57
CA ARG A 175 -2.14 -7.20 -16.49
C ARG A 175 -3.16 -6.20 -17.03
N LEU A 176 -2.83 -5.51 -18.12
CA LEU A 176 -3.77 -4.58 -18.76
C LEU A 176 -5.06 -5.27 -19.19
N ARG A 177 -4.97 -6.47 -19.82
CA ARG A 177 -6.17 -7.25 -20.18
C ARG A 177 -7.05 -7.59 -18.98
N THR A 178 -6.47 -7.87 -17.83
CA THR A 178 -7.24 -8.12 -16.59
C THR A 178 -7.95 -6.85 -16.12
N ILE A 179 -7.25 -5.71 -16.15
CA ILE A 179 -7.82 -4.40 -15.80
C ILE A 179 -8.99 -4.05 -16.74
N ASP A 180 -8.84 -4.31 -18.04
CA ASP A 180 -9.89 -4.09 -19.03
C ASP A 180 -11.10 -4.98 -18.78
N ALA A 181 -10.90 -6.28 -18.48
CA ALA A 181 -11.97 -7.21 -18.16
C ALA A 181 -12.77 -6.78 -16.91
N VAL A 182 -12.07 -6.26 -15.89
CA VAL A 182 -12.69 -5.70 -14.66
C VAL A 182 -13.57 -4.50 -15.00
N ARG A 183 -13.06 -3.60 -15.83
CA ARG A 183 -13.77 -2.38 -16.26
C ARG A 183 -14.98 -2.72 -17.14
N GLU A 184 -14.85 -3.65 -18.07
CA GLU A 184 -15.93 -4.13 -18.94
C GLU A 184 -17.08 -4.74 -18.13
N ALA A 185 -16.77 -5.46 -17.05
CA ALA A 185 -17.78 -5.95 -16.11
C ALA A 185 -18.43 -4.82 -15.27
N GLY A 186 -17.97 -3.57 -15.40
CA GLY A 186 -18.46 -2.42 -14.65
C GLY A 186 -18.07 -2.42 -13.17
N LEU A 187 -16.90 -2.98 -12.85
CA LEU A 187 -16.29 -2.92 -11.53
C LEU A 187 -15.28 -1.76 -11.45
N GLU A 188 -15.09 -1.22 -10.26
CA GLU A 188 -14.01 -0.28 -9.98
C GLU A 188 -12.65 -0.97 -10.09
N THR A 189 -11.65 -0.22 -10.56
CA THR A 189 -10.28 -0.69 -10.64
C THR A 189 -9.41 -0.09 -9.53
N CYS A 190 -8.57 -0.91 -8.91
CA CYS A 190 -7.54 -0.52 -7.97
C CYS A 190 -6.20 -0.97 -8.56
N VAL A 191 -5.45 -0.02 -9.12
CA VAL A 191 -4.25 -0.29 -9.91
C VAL A 191 -3.13 0.62 -9.45
N GLY A 192 -2.01 0.06 -9.08
CA GLY A 192 -0.81 0.77 -8.67
C GLY A 192 0.43 -0.04 -8.96
N GLY A 193 1.50 0.28 -8.25
CA GLY A 193 2.79 -0.38 -8.39
C GLY A 193 3.57 -0.39 -7.09
N ILE A 194 4.83 -0.77 -7.22
CA ILE A 194 5.80 -0.86 -6.13
C ILE A 194 6.98 0.05 -6.50
N LEU A 195 7.29 1.00 -5.64
CA LEU A 195 8.47 1.83 -5.75
C LEU A 195 9.70 1.10 -5.21
N ASN A 196 10.87 1.43 -5.73
CA ASN A 196 12.17 0.90 -5.30
C ASN A 196 12.45 -0.57 -5.69
N LEU A 197 11.84 -1.05 -6.79
CA LEU A 197 12.21 -2.36 -7.38
C LEU A 197 13.55 -2.31 -8.12
N GLY A 198 14.10 -1.11 -8.38
CA GLY A 198 15.31 -0.82 -9.13
C GLY A 198 15.09 -0.04 -10.41
N GLU A 199 13.87 0.39 -10.60
CA GLU A 199 13.46 1.29 -11.66
C GLU A 199 14.16 2.67 -11.55
N SER A 200 14.41 3.31 -12.68
CA SER A 200 14.91 4.68 -12.70
C SER A 200 13.84 5.72 -12.36
N ARG A 201 14.26 6.98 -12.17
CA ARG A 201 13.33 8.11 -11.95
C ARG A 201 12.41 8.31 -13.15
N GLU A 202 12.93 8.18 -14.38
CA GLU A 202 12.16 8.26 -15.62
C GLU A 202 11.12 7.15 -15.71
N GLN A 203 11.46 5.94 -15.27
CA GLN A 203 10.54 4.81 -15.22
C GLN A 203 9.45 5.00 -14.16
N ARG A 204 9.73 5.68 -13.03
CA ARG A 204 8.68 6.09 -12.08
C ARG A 204 7.72 7.10 -12.71
N VAL A 205 8.22 8.07 -13.46
CA VAL A 205 7.38 9.00 -14.23
C VAL A 205 6.56 8.24 -15.28
N GLU A 206 7.17 7.31 -16.02
CA GLU A 206 6.47 6.45 -16.98
C GLU A 206 5.31 5.73 -16.32
N MET A 207 5.55 5.00 -15.21
CA MET A 207 4.50 4.28 -14.47
C MET A 207 3.38 5.21 -14.00
N ALA A 208 3.70 6.41 -13.52
CA ALA A 208 2.69 7.36 -13.05
C ALA A 208 1.77 7.82 -14.19
N PHE A 209 2.32 8.07 -15.39
CA PHE A 209 1.53 8.45 -16.57
C PHE A 209 0.79 7.27 -17.19
N GLU A 210 1.32 6.06 -17.14
CA GLU A 210 0.58 4.84 -17.49
C GLU A 210 -0.63 4.64 -16.58
N LEU A 211 -0.46 4.84 -15.26
CA LEU A 211 -1.57 4.81 -14.32
C LEU A 211 -2.60 5.92 -14.60
N ALA A 212 -2.15 7.13 -14.97
CA ALA A 212 -3.06 8.22 -15.37
C ALA A 212 -3.86 7.84 -16.64
N ALA A 213 -3.22 7.21 -17.61
CA ALA A 213 -3.88 6.70 -18.82
C ALA A 213 -4.89 5.58 -18.48
N ILE A 214 -4.53 4.65 -17.60
CA ILE A 214 -5.45 3.62 -17.07
C ILE A 214 -6.62 4.27 -16.31
N ASN A 215 -6.42 5.40 -15.65
CA ASN A 215 -7.43 6.13 -14.87
C ASN A 215 -8.16 5.24 -13.83
N PRO A 216 -7.44 4.61 -12.89
CA PRO A 216 -8.06 3.76 -11.89
C PRO A 216 -8.84 4.56 -10.84
N THR A 217 -9.84 3.95 -10.23
CA THR A 217 -10.54 4.55 -9.08
C THR A 217 -9.62 4.73 -7.88
N SER A 218 -8.71 3.78 -7.67
CA SER A 218 -7.76 3.79 -6.53
C SER A 218 -6.37 3.37 -6.98
N VAL A 219 -5.36 4.02 -6.39
CA VAL A 219 -3.94 3.73 -6.60
C VAL A 219 -3.31 3.33 -5.26
N PRO A 220 -3.03 2.04 -5.05
CA PRO A 220 -2.21 1.61 -3.93
C PRO A 220 -0.74 1.96 -4.22
N ILE A 221 -0.12 2.68 -3.32
CA ILE A 221 1.31 2.96 -3.32
C ILE A 221 1.97 1.94 -2.40
N ASN A 222 2.76 1.07 -2.98
CA ASN A 222 3.63 0.15 -2.26
C ASN A 222 5.07 0.60 -2.41
N MET A 223 5.89 0.25 -1.45
CA MET A 223 7.35 0.35 -1.49
C MET A 223 7.93 -1.04 -1.27
N LEU A 224 9.03 -1.34 -1.93
CA LEU A 224 9.68 -2.64 -1.75
C LEU A 224 10.01 -2.84 -0.27
N ASN A 225 9.54 -3.95 0.30
CA ASN A 225 10.00 -4.50 1.56
C ASN A 225 10.90 -5.69 1.23
N PRO A 226 12.23 -5.53 1.19
CA PRO A 226 13.16 -6.58 0.79
C PRO A 226 13.01 -7.80 1.70
N ARG A 227 12.72 -8.95 1.11
CA ARG A 227 12.55 -10.20 1.86
C ARG A 227 13.69 -11.14 1.50
N PRO A 228 14.53 -11.55 2.46
CA PRO A 228 15.58 -12.53 2.21
C PRO A 228 15.03 -13.76 1.48
N GLY A 229 15.74 -14.24 0.47
CA GLY A 229 15.31 -15.36 -0.38
C GLY A 229 14.40 -14.98 -1.56
N THR A 230 14.09 -13.70 -1.76
CA THR A 230 13.49 -13.18 -3.00
C THR A 230 14.56 -12.58 -3.91
N LYS A 231 14.27 -12.41 -5.22
CA LYS A 231 15.21 -11.77 -6.19
C LYS A 231 15.66 -10.37 -5.73
N PHE A 232 14.81 -9.62 -5.06
CA PHE A 232 15.10 -8.26 -4.58
C PHE A 232 15.36 -8.21 -3.07
N GLY A 233 15.66 -9.34 -2.44
CA GLY A 233 15.82 -9.46 -0.98
C GLY A 233 17.03 -8.74 -0.40
N ASP A 234 18.04 -8.44 -1.22
CA ASP A 234 19.27 -7.77 -0.80
C ASP A 234 19.26 -6.25 -1.08
N ARG A 235 18.13 -5.70 -1.55
CA ARG A 235 18.01 -4.26 -1.77
C ARG A 235 17.85 -3.51 -0.46
N GLU A 236 18.31 -2.27 -0.46
CA GLU A 236 18.06 -1.35 0.65
C GLU A 236 16.62 -0.80 0.60
N TYR A 237 16.13 -0.35 1.76
CA TYR A 237 14.88 0.41 1.82
C TYR A 237 15.02 1.74 1.07
N MET A 238 13.94 2.24 0.56
CA MET A 238 13.88 3.55 -0.08
C MET A 238 14.14 4.65 0.97
N ASP A 239 14.88 5.69 0.59
CA ASP A 239 14.99 6.88 1.42
C ASP A 239 13.59 7.48 1.68
N PRO A 240 13.25 7.81 2.94
CA PRO A 240 11.91 8.28 3.28
C PRO A 240 11.50 9.59 2.56
N TRP A 241 12.42 10.53 2.35
CA TRP A 241 12.16 11.77 1.63
C TRP A 241 11.96 11.52 0.13
N GLU A 242 12.73 10.61 -0.44
CA GLU A 242 12.54 10.15 -1.82
C GLU A 242 11.15 9.52 -1.98
N ALA A 243 10.72 8.68 -1.03
CA ALA A 243 9.40 8.05 -1.05
C ALA A 243 8.26 9.08 -0.99
N VAL A 244 8.34 10.04 -0.07
CA VAL A 244 7.32 11.10 0.08
C VAL A 244 7.28 12.01 -1.14
N LYS A 245 8.44 12.37 -1.70
CA LYS A 245 8.55 13.13 -2.96
C LYS A 245 7.77 12.45 -4.10
N TRP A 246 7.98 11.15 -4.30
CA TRP A 246 7.29 10.42 -5.36
C TRP A 246 5.79 10.29 -5.11
N ILE A 247 5.35 10.13 -3.87
CA ILE A 247 3.91 10.15 -3.53
C ILE A 247 3.29 11.50 -3.96
N ALA A 248 3.96 12.63 -3.68
CA ALA A 248 3.49 13.95 -4.07
C ALA A 248 3.43 14.13 -5.60
N ILE A 249 4.47 13.67 -6.33
CA ILE A 249 4.48 13.70 -7.80
C ILE A 249 3.32 12.87 -8.37
N PHE A 250 3.12 11.65 -7.87
CA PHE A 250 2.01 10.79 -8.28
C PHE A 250 0.65 11.46 -8.03
N ARG A 251 0.46 12.13 -6.87
CA ARG A 251 -0.77 12.87 -6.57
C ARG A 251 -1.04 13.95 -7.61
N LEU A 252 -0.03 14.69 -8.03
CA LEU A 252 -0.19 15.76 -9.03
C LEU A 252 -0.46 15.20 -10.44
N ILE A 253 0.02 13.99 -10.75
CA ILE A 253 -0.29 13.30 -12.01
C ILE A 253 -1.69 12.66 -11.99
N LEU A 254 -2.15 12.18 -10.84
CA LEU A 254 -3.41 11.46 -10.68
C LEU A 254 -4.33 12.16 -9.65
N PRO A 255 -4.75 13.41 -9.87
CA PRO A 255 -5.47 14.19 -8.86
C PRO A 255 -6.82 13.58 -8.44
N GLU A 256 -7.46 12.79 -9.34
CA GLU A 256 -8.76 12.18 -9.12
C GLU A 256 -8.71 10.81 -8.42
N ALA A 257 -7.55 10.15 -8.36
CA ALA A 257 -7.46 8.80 -7.83
C ALA A 257 -7.42 8.78 -6.30
N LEU A 258 -8.01 7.75 -5.69
CA LEU A 258 -7.88 7.50 -4.26
C LEU A 258 -6.52 6.84 -3.97
N PHE A 259 -5.61 7.54 -3.36
CA PHE A 259 -4.30 7.03 -3.00
C PHE A 259 -4.31 6.35 -1.65
N ARG A 260 -3.67 5.19 -1.58
CA ARG A 260 -3.57 4.40 -0.36
C ARG A 260 -2.13 3.95 -0.12
N LEU A 261 -1.60 4.21 1.08
CA LEU A 261 -0.35 3.61 1.52
C LEU A 261 -0.57 2.14 1.85
N CYS A 262 0.25 1.28 1.26
CA CYS A 262 0.13 -0.17 1.39
C CYS A 262 1.46 -0.82 1.83
N GLY A 263 1.87 -1.92 1.21
CA GLY A 263 3.04 -2.69 1.61
C GLY A 263 4.34 -1.88 1.64
N GLY A 264 5.20 -2.19 2.61
CA GLY A 264 6.51 -1.56 2.79
C GLY A 264 6.50 -0.15 3.39
N ARG A 265 5.34 0.43 3.70
CA ARG A 265 5.24 1.80 4.20
C ARG A 265 5.90 2.00 5.57
N VAL A 266 5.82 1.00 6.43
CA VAL A 266 6.35 1.10 7.80
C VAL A 266 7.87 1.22 7.77
N GLU A 267 8.52 0.37 7.00
CA GLU A 267 9.97 0.27 6.90
C GLU A 267 10.58 1.41 6.07
N ASN A 268 9.94 1.79 4.96
CA ASN A 268 10.49 2.81 4.05
C ASN A 268 10.19 4.25 4.48
N LEU A 269 9.09 4.51 5.17
CA LEU A 269 8.71 5.86 5.59
C LEU A 269 9.10 6.16 7.04
N GLY A 270 9.16 5.15 7.90
CA GLY A 270 9.46 5.36 9.32
C GLY A 270 8.59 6.46 9.95
N GLU A 271 9.23 7.53 10.41
CA GLU A 271 8.56 8.69 11.03
C GLU A 271 7.88 9.62 9.99
N LEU A 272 8.18 9.48 8.69
CA LEU A 272 7.59 10.32 7.64
C LEU A 272 6.24 9.82 7.11
N GLN A 273 5.59 8.84 7.75
CA GLN A 273 4.27 8.37 7.32
C GLN A 273 3.22 9.50 7.32
N GLN A 274 3.27 10.41 8.29
CA GLN A 274 2.38 11.59 8.33
C GLN A 274 2.67 12.56 7.18
N ALA A 275 3.94 12.79 6.84
CA ALA A 275 4.35 13.57 5.67
C ALA A 275 3.85 12.93 4.36
N ALA A 276 3.88 11.59 4.27
CA ALA A 276 3.32 10.87 3.13
C ALA A 276 1.79 11.05 3.02
N VAL A 277 1.05 11.14 4.13
CA VAL A 277 -0.38 11.50 4.09
C VAL A 277 -0.57 12.90 3.53
N ARG A 278 0.23 13.87 3.96
CA ARG A 278 0.23 15.25 3.40
C ARG A 278 0.64 15.27 1.93
N ALA A 279 1.51 14.39 1.49
CA ALA A 279 1.87 14.24 0.07
C ALA A 279 0.71 13.75 -0.82
N GLY A 280 -0.50 13.56 -0.25
CA GLY A 280 -1.70 13.34 -1.03
C GLY A 280 -2.39 11.98 -0.83
N ILE A 281 -2.06 11.25 0.22
CA ILE A 281 -2.70 9.97 0.55
C ILE A 281 -4.13 10.18 1.07
N ASN A 282 -5.05 9.30 0.66
CA ASN A 282 -6.45 9.29 1.11
C ASN A 282 -6.70 8.30 2.23
N GLY A 283 -5.88 7.26 2.36
CA GLY A 283 -6.05 6.22 3.36
C GLY A 283 -4.87 5.27 3.41
N VAL A 284 -4.97 4.27 4.27
CA VAL A 284 -3.94 3.25 4.44
C VAL A 284 -4.54 1.85 4.38
N MET A 285 -3.69 0.87 4.12
CA MET A 285 -3.97 -0.52 4.43
C MET A 285 -3.71 -0.70 5.94
N MET A 286 -4.79 -0.90 6.70
CA MET A 286 -4.78 -1.04 8.16
C MET A 286 -4.47 -2.47 8.58
N GLY A 287 -3.78 -2.64 9.70
CA GLY A 287 -3.42 -3.93 10.24
C GLY A 287 -2.35 -4.65 9.43
N ASN A 288 -2.29 -5.96 9.55
CA ASN A 288 -1.25 -6.76 8.91
C ASN A 288 -1.41 -6.84 7.39
N PHE A 289 -0.27 -6.91 6.70
CA PHE A 289 -0.20 -7.16 5.27
C PHE A 289 -0.22 -8.67 4.98
N LEU A 290 -0.02 -9.04 3.70
CA LEU A 290 -0.09 -10.45 3.27
C LEU A 290 0.93 -11.36 3.98
N THR A 291 2.15 -10.85 4.16
CA THR A 291 3.30 -11.61 4.70
C THR A 291 4.10 -10.83 5.73
N THR A 292 3.69 -9.61 6.07
CA THR A 292 4.38 -8.72 7.02
C THR A 292 3.38 -8.07 7.99
N LEU A 293 3.90 -7.59 9.11
CA LEU A 293 3.11 -6.83 10.08
C LEU A 293 2.94 -5.38 9.59
N GLY A 294 1.80 -4.79 9.90
CA GLY A 294 1.55 -3.37 9.72
C GLY A 294 1.42 -2.66 11.07
N ASN A 295 1.05 -1.38 11.03
CA ASN A 295 0.76 -0.63 12.24
C ASN A 295 -0.52 -1.13 12.93
N ASP A 296 -0.63 -0.85 14.22
CA ASP A 296 -1.91 -0.95 14.91
C ASP A 296 -2.95 -0.04 14.23
N PRO A 297 -4.17 -0.53 13.97
CA PRO A 297 -5.21 0.28 13.32
C PRO A 297 -5.52 1.59 14.04
N GLN A 298 -5.39 1.65 15.35
CA GLN A 298 -5.62 2.87 16.12
C GLN A 298 -4.55 3.92 15.83
N THR A 299 -3.28 3.52 15.75
CA THR A 299 -2.17 4.40 15.36
C THR A 299 -2.39 4.99 13.97
N ASP A 300 -2.86 4.18 13.02
CA ASP A 300 -3.18 4.65 11.68
C ASP A 300 -4.32 5.70 11.69
N ARG A 301 -5.35 5.50 12.50
CA ARG A 301 -6.45 6.47 12.63
C ARG A 301 -5.99 7.78 13.24
N GLU A 302 -5.26 7.72 14.35
CA GLU A 302 -4.70 8.88 15.05
C GLU A 302 -3.86 9.74 14.11
N MET A 303 -3.01 9.12 13.28
CA MET A 303 -2.19 9.80 12.28
C MET A 303 -3.03 10.67 11.31
N PHE A 304 -4.21 10.20 10.89
CA PHE A 304 -5.09 10.97 10.01
C PHE A 304 -5.87 12.04 10.79
N GLU A 305 -6.34 11.74 11.99
CA GLU A 305 -7.08 12.66 12.85
C GLU A 305 -6.21 13.86 13.29
N GLU A 306 -4.91 13.64 13.56
CA GLU A 306 -3.93 14.69 13.85
C GLU A 306 -3.77 15.69 12.70
N LEU A 307 -3.99 15.27 11.45
CA LEU A 307 -3.99 16.11 10.27
C LEU A 307 -5.37 16.76 9.99
N GLY A 308 -6.34 16.59 10.87
CA GLY A 308 -7.68 17.14 10.72
C GLY A 308 -8.56 16.37 9.73
N LEU A 309 -8.18 15.14 9.38
CA LEU A 309 -8.93 14.28 8.48
C LEU A 309 -9.97 13.44 9.24
N ASN A 310 -11.10 13.22 8.62
CA ASN A 310 -12.21 12.49 9.22
C ASN A 310 -12.14 10.99 8.83
N VAL A 311 -11.69 10.16 9.75
CA VAL A 311 -11.54 8.72 9.53
C VAL A 311 -12.84 7.94 9.40
N ALA A 312 -13.99 8.55 9.72
CA ALA A 312 -15.31 7.95 9.52
C ALA A 312 -15.97 8.36 8.20
N ARG A 313 -15.46 9.40 7.53
CA ARG A 313 -16.05 9.93 6.30
C ARG A 313 -15.35 9.38 5.07
N GLN A 314 -16.11 8.72 4.21
CA GLN A 314 -15.61 8.25 2.91
C GLN A 314 -15.82 9.32 1.82
N PRO A 315 -14.96 9.36 0.76
CA PRO A 315 -15.19 10.22 -0.39
C PRO A 315 -16.48 9.87 -1.13
N ASP A 316 -17.23 10.87 -1.56
CA ASP A 316 -18.54 10.70 -2.22
C ASP A 316 -18.49 9.91 -3.54
N ASN A 317 -17.35 9.92 -4.24
CA ASN A 317 -17.15 9.26 -5.54
C ASN A 317 -16.25 8.01 -5.43
N ALA A 318 -16.15 7.40 -4.27
CA ALA A 318 -15.30 6.22 -4.06
C ALA A 318 -15.83 4.94 -4.74
N SER A 319 -16.91 5.01 -5.52
CA SER A 319 -17.65 3.82 -5.98
C SER A 319 -18.07 3.83 -7.44
N ASN A 320 -17.54 4.72 -8.29
CA ASN A 320 -17.89 4.73 -9.71
C ASN A 320 -16.73 4.23 -10.58
N PRO A 321 -16.98 3.26 -11.48
CA PRO A 321 -16.02 2.89 -12.51
C PRO A 321 -15.64 4.12 -13.35
N ARG A 322 -14.36 4.28 -13.65
CA ARG A 322 -13.85 5.39 -14.43
C ARG A 322 -13.60 4.96 -15.89
N PRO A 323 -13.82 5.86 -16.86
CA PRO A 323 -13.52 5.56 -18.25
C PRO A 323 -12.00 5.39 -18.44
N ASP A 324 -11.65 4.62 -19.45
CA ASP A 324 -10.27 4.48 -19.91
C ASP A 324 -9.83 5.76 -20.66
N ASN A 325 -8.69 6.31 -20.31
CA ASN A 325 -8.13 7.50 -20.92
C ASN A 325 -6.89 7.21 -21.80
N ARG A 326 -6.51 5.94 -21.99
CA ARG A 326 -5.28 5.56 -22.70
C ARG A 326 -5.19 6.13 -24.13
N SER A 327 -6.34 6.26 -24.80
CA SER A 327 -6.39 6.84 -26.15
C SER A 327 -6.22 8.35 -26.21
N GLY A 328 -6.49 9.08 -25.11
CA GLY A 328 -6.45 10.55 -25.08
C GLY A 328 -5.13 11.15 -24.57
N TRP A 329 -4.40 10.40 -23.74
CA TRP A 329 -3.23 10.91 -23.01
C TRP A 329 -1.88 10.68 -23.70
N LEU A 330 -1.81 9.71 -24.57
CA LEU A 330 -0.62 9.46 -25.39
C LEU A 330 -0.39 10.53 -26.47
N ALA A 331 -1.35 11.46 -26.66
CA ALA A 331 -1.33 12.49 -27.69
C ALA A 331 -0.75 13.85 -27.26
N GLY A 332 -0.24 14.00 -26.04
CA GLY A 332 0.71 15.08 -25.69
C GLY A 332 0.15 16.51 -25.55
N GLU A 333 -1.09 16.71 -25.13
CA GLU A 333 -1.58 18.07 -24.82
C GLU A 333 -1.81 18.25 -23.32
N THR A 334 -0.87 18.92 -22.64
CA THR A 334 -1.05 19.42 -21.27
C THR A 334 -0.78 20.92 -21.22
N PRO A 335 -1.55 21.72 -20.44
CA PRO A 335 -1.31 23.16 -20.32
C PRO A 335 0.01 23.46 -19.62
N ASP A 336 0.71 24.45 -20.15
CA ASP A 336 2.00 24.95 -19.66
C ASP A 336 1.80 25.76 -18.37
N VAL A 337 2.22 25.22 -17.23
CA VAL A 337 2.13 25.88 -15.89
C VAL A 337 3.51 26.02 -15.23
N VAL A 338 4.57 25.84 -16.00
CA VAL A 338 5.94 25.62 -15.51
C VAL A 338 6.64 26.85 -14.94
N GLU A 339 6.24 28.07 -15.34
CA GLU A 339 6.96 29.30 -14.95
C GLU A 339 6.76 29.77 -13.49
N GLN A 340 5.74 29.28 -12.80
CA GLN A 340 5.40 29.78 -11.45
C GLN A 340 6.15 29.11 -10.27
N LEU A 341 6.81 27.99 -10.48
CA LEU A 341 7.46 27.24 -9.38
C LEU A 341 8.99 27.33 -9.32
N LEU A 342 9.66 27.70 -10.40
CA LEU A 342 11.12 27.72 -10.45
C LEU A 342 11.75 29.12 -10.45
N GLY A 343 10.95 30.16 -10.48
CA GLY A 343 11.46 31.54 -10.46
C GLY A 343 10.41 32.51 -9.98
N ASN A 344 10.66 33.14 -8.84
CA ASN A 344 9.95 34.29 -8.27
C ASN A 344 8.50 34.05 -7.86
N ALA A 345 8.29 33.75 -6.58
CA ALA A 345 7.02 34.04 -5.92
C ALA A 345 6.75 35.54 -6.01
N PRO A 346 5.66 36.01 -6.63
CA PRO A 346 5.16 37.35 -6.35
C PRO A 346 4.55 37.33 -4.95
N GLN A 347 5.09 38.15 -4.06
CA GLN A 347 4.33 38.64 -2.94
C GLN A 347 3.12 39.40 -3.53
N ASP A 348 1.93 39.12 -2.95
CA ASP A 348 0.66 39.78 -3.23
C ASP A 348 -0.21 39.16 -4.34
N ALA A 349 -1.12 38.30 -3.91
CA ALA A 349 -2.57 38.31 -4.19
C ALA A 349 -3.23 36.99 -3.78
N ALA A 350 -3.68 36.89 -2.54
CA ALA A 350 -4.71 35.96 -2.14
C ALA A 350 -6.10 36.51 -2.51
N PRO A 351 -6.98 35.77 -3.17
CA PRO A 351 -8.38 36.22 -3.28
C PRO A 351 -9.10 35.93 -1.96
N GLU A 352 -9.58 37.00 -1.35
CA GLU A 352 -10.27 37.04 -0.05
C GLU A 352 -11.62 36.29 0.03
N ALA A 353 -12.05 35.60 -1.02
CA ALA A 353 -13.41 35.04 -1.12
C ALA A 353 -13.53 33.51 -0.85
N ALA A 354 -12.44 32.79 -0.57
CA ALA A 354 -12.48 31.33 -0.33
C ALA A 354 -12.19 30.93 1.13
N GLN A 355 -11.93 31.85 2.02
CA GLN A 355 -11.43 31.56 3.38
C GLN A 355 -12.51 31.23 4.42
N GLU A 356 -13.80 31.30 4.13
CA GLU A 356 -14.83 31.25 5.18
C GLU A 356 -15.47 29.86 5.45
N LYS A 357 -15.04 28.77 4.85
CA LYS A 357 -15.68 27.45 5.04
C LYS A 357 -14.81 26.24 5.40
N LEU A 358 -13.51 26.39 5.56
CA LEU A 358 -12.67 25.25 5.98
C LEU A 358 -11.73 25.68 7.12
N THR A 359 -12.17 25.55 8.37
CA THR A 359 -11.28 25.65 9.54
C THR A 359 -10.49 24.35 9.68
N ILE A 360 -9.70 24.00 8.69
CA ILE A 360 -8.59 23.09 8.87
C ILE A 360 -7.48 23.94 9.46
N ARG A 361 -7.04 23.65 10.69
CA ARG A 361 -5.90 24.33 11.30
C ARG A 361 -4.71 24.19 10.36
N LEU A 362 -4.32 25.29 9.71
CA LEU A 362 -3.08 25.39 8.98
C LEU A 362 -1.95 25.07 9.97
N TRP A 363 -1.08 24.17 9.59
CA TRP A 363 0.09 23.82 10.38
C TRP A 363 1.01 25.05 10.47
N ASP A 364 1.42 25.39 11.69
CA ASP A 364 2.39 26.45 11.96
C ASP A 364 3.81 25.87 11.94
N PRO A 365 4.67 26.25 10.97
CA PRO A 365 6.06 25.76 10.91
C PRO A 365 6.90 26.10 12.15
N SER A 366 6.45 27.05 12.99
CA SER A 366 7.15 27.45 14.20
C SER A 366 6.98 26.47 15.38
N THR A 367 6.03 25.55 15.32
CA THR A 367 5.88 24.47 16.26
C THR A 367 6.84 23.34 15.93
N GLN A 368 8.13 23.52 16.22
CA GLN A 368 9.11 22.45 16.24
C GLN A 368 8.68 21.43 17.31
N LEU A 369 8.04 20.35 16.88
CA LEU A 369 7.93 19.14 17.67
C LEU A 369 9.35 18.62 17.95
N ARG A 370 9.83 18.86 19.18
CA ARG A 370 11.06 18.22 19.67
C ARG A 370 10.76 16.73 19.84
N PHE A 371 10.94 15.97 18.78
CA PHE A 371 10.95 14.51 18.87
C PHE A 371 12.19 14.08 19.63
N ARG A 372 12.01 13.49 20.81
CA ARG A 372 13.05 12.71 21.47
C ARG A 372 13.25 11.43 20.67
N ALA A 373 14.25 11.41 19.82
CA ALA A 373 14.72 10.21 19.17
C ALA A 373 15.10 9.15 20.23
N LYS A 374 14.27 8.15 20.43
CA LYS A 374 14.73 6.88 20.98
C LYS A 374 15.49 6.18 19.86
N ARG A 375 16.82 6.19 19.96
CA ARG A 375 17.68 5.37 19.08
C ARG A 375 17.22 3.91 19.21
N LEU A 376 16.59 3.39 18.18
CA LEU A 376 16.49 1.95 17.97
C LEU A 376 17.92 1.47 17.60
N VAL A 377 18.55 0.75 18.50
CA VAL A 377 19.81 0.07 18.25
C VAL A 377 19.51 -1.09 17.29
N PRO A 378 20.15 -1.16 16.12
CA PRO A 378 19.94 -2.30 15.23
C PRO A 378 20.40 -3.60 15.92
N PRO A 379 19.75 -4.75 15.67
CA PRO A 379 20.19 -6.01 16.23
C PRO A 379 21.59 -6.35 15.73
N ARG A 380 22.46 -6.82 16.64
CA ARG A 380 23.81 -7.26 16.31
C ARG A 380 23.76 -8.53 15.46
N PRO A 381 24.68 -8.74 14.51
CA PRO A 381 24.65 -9.89 13.60
C PRO A 381 25.03 -11.24 14.24
N ASP A 382 25.33 -11.32 15.50
CA ASP A 382 25.81 -12.51 16.18
C ASP A 382 24.85 -12.89 17.32
N GLY A 383 24.06 -13.94 17.05
CA GLY A 383 23.11 -14.55 17.99
C GLY A 383 23.77 -15.16 19.23
N ALA A 384 24.23 -14.36 20.19
CA ALA A 384 24.69 -14.79 21.50
C ALA A 384 23.67 -14.39 22.58
N PRO A 385 23.20 -15.32 23.44
CA PRO A 385 22.20 -15.03 24.46
C PRO A 385 22.81 -14.18 25.59
N ASN A 386 22.02 -13.19 26.02
CA ASN A 386 22.34 -12.27 27.10
C ASN A 386 22.42 -13.03 28.44
N ARG A 387 23.59 -13.16 29.03
CA ARG A 387 23.76 -13.62 30.41
C ARG A 387 23.60 -12.41 31.33
N SER A 388 22.46 -12.31 31.97
CA SER A 388 22.27 -11.44 33.13
C SER A 388 23.11 -11.95 34.30
N ARG A 389 23.99 -11.10 34.82
CA ARG A 389 24.68 -11.32 36.11
C ARG A 389 23.74 -10.85 37.21
N ASP A 390 23.04 -11.77 37.86
CA ASP A 390 22.54 -11.56 39.19
C ASP A 390 23.55 -12.11 40.21
N ARG A 391 24.14 -11.21 40.98
CA ARG A 391 24.83 -11.54 42.21
C ARG A 391 23.81 -11.64 43.31
N VAL A 392 23.68 -12.84 43.87
CA VAL A 392 23.11 -13.02 45.21
C VAL A 392 24.09 -13.80 46.07
N SER A 393 24.31 -13.25 47.23
CA SER A 393 25.26 -13.62 48.29
C SER A 393 24.95 -14.96 48.96
N ALA A 394 26.01 -15.49 49.55
CA ALA A 394 26.19 -16.70 50.30
C ALA A 394 25.18 -16.99 51.42
N GLY A 395 24.90 -18.29 51.64
CA GLY A 395 24.33 -18.87 52.85
C GLY A 395 24.36 -20.38 52.77
N GLY A 396 25.16 -21.02 53.62
CA GLY A 396 25.54 -22.42 53.56
C GLY A 396 24.48 -23.42 54.07
N GLY A 397 24.78 -24.70 53.86
CA GLY A 397 24.06 -25.80 54.48
C GLY A 397 24.23 -27.15 53.81
N THR A 398 24.98 -27.98 54.40
CA THR A 398 25.37 -29.37 54.25
C THR A 398 24.22 -30.37 53.97
N GLY A 399 24.49 -31.48 53.25
CA GLY A 399 23.77 -32.73 53.43
C GLY A 399 23.70 -33.69 52.26
N ASP A 400 24.55 -34.67 52.29
CA ASP A 400 24.59 -36.04 51.73
C ASP A 400 23.38 -36.65 50.99
N GLY A 401 23.70 -37.49 49.99
CA GLY A 401 22.84 -38.60 49.66
C GLY A 401 22.88 -39.11 48.20
N ALA A 402 23.77 -40.07 47.99
CA ALA A 402 23.95 -40.87 46.76
C ALA A 402 22.69 -41.62 46.28
N LYS A 403 22.51 -41.81 44.95
CA LYS A 403 22.45 -43.10 44.24
C LYS A 403 21.86 -42.98 42.84
N SER A 404 22.61 -43.44 41.90
CA SER A 404 22.18 -43.78 40.53
C SER A 404 21.85 -45.30 40.44
N PRO A 405 21.60 -45.88 39.26
CA PRO A 405 20.37 -45.94 38.43
C PRO A 405 19.81 -47.40 38.41
N PRO A 406 18.97 -47.92 37.55
CA PRO A 406 19.24 -48.24 36.15
C PRO A 406 18.03 -48.24 35.14
N SER A 407 18.37 -48.08 33.88
CA SER A 407 17.97 -48.73 32.62
C SER A 407 16.76 -49.68 32.56
N THR A 408 15.95 -49.60 31.50
CA THR A 408 15.76 -50.55 30.39
C THR A 408 14.39 -50.43 29.71
N VAL A 409 14.44 -50.30 28.39
CA VAL A 409 13.87 -51.16 27.33
C VAL A 409 12.35 -51.07 27.01
N ALA A 410 12.07 -50.57 25.76
CA ALA A 410 11.40 -51.19 24.62
C ALA A 410 9.87 -51.25 24.52
N SER A 411 9.50 -50.88 23.28
CA SER A 411 8.44 -51.44 22.41
C SER A 411 6.95 -51.21 22.72
N GLY A 412 6.38 -50.66 21.67
CA GLY A 412 4.94 -50.55 21.43
C GLY A 412 4.68 -49.49 20.39
#